data_4ad883cb69c72b34c6107f8eb6fd26ca
#
_entry.id   4ad883cb69c72b34c6107f8eb6fd26ca
#
_cell.length_a   1.000
_cell.length_b   1.000
_cell.length_c   1.000
_cell.angle_alpha   90.00
_cell.angle_beta   90.00
_cell.angle_gamma   90.00
#
_symmetry.space_group_name_H-M   'P 1'
#
loop_
_entity.id
_entity.type
_entity.pdbx_description
1 polymer ?
#
loop_
_entity_poly.entity_id
_entity_poly.type
_entity_poly.pdbx_seq_one_letter_code
_entity_poly.pdbx_strand_id
1 'polypeptide(L)'
;MGLALLSGCVTKGDIQGVQDDIALFKAEAARRDSARAAQLAELIQVQQRIMDSLSSSRKTVAQLRGDLQSDLYNIQQQLVQLQELTGQSQQRLSELRTQLEARGEQIASTAADTGRAPTPAAASADQMYEASLAQLRRGSTATARSGLREMLKAYPTSERAGDALYFIGQSYAAENTDSAIAYYNQVVQKYPTSSRAGSALYNLGLLAERRKETKKAREAYQRVVQKYPQSDEAALARDRLKALGR
;
A
#
# COMPACT_ATOMS: atom_id res chain seq x y z
N MET A 1 108.00 1.70 -3.38
CA MET A 1 106.55 1.48 -3.22
C MET A 1 105.89 2.84 -2.91
N GLY A 2 105.34 3.48 -3.92
CA GLY A 2 104.77 4.82 -3.79
C GLY A 2 103.31 4.71 -3.54
N LEU A 3 102.78 5.24 -2.46
CA LEU A 3 101.39 5.46 -2.17
C LEU A 3 100.92 6.76 -2.86
N ALA A 4 100.18 6.60 -3.96
CA ALA A 4 99.53 7.74 -4.59
C ALA A 4 98.28 8.07 -3.80
N LEU A 5 98.34 9.18 -3.06
CA LEU A 5 97.15 9.77 -2.43
C LEU A 5 96.37 10.53 -3.54
N LEU A 6 95.28 9.91 -3.98
CA LEU A 6 94.31 10.61 -4.82
C LEU A 6 93.49 11.55 -3.94
N SER A 7 93.99 12.77 -3.80
CA SER A 7 93.26 13.91 -3.29
C SER A 7 92.29 14.40 -4.38
N GLY A 8 91.07 13.84 -4.38
CA GLY A 8 89.94 14.34 -5.19
C GLY A 8 89.62 15.76 -4.71
N CYS A 9 89.99 16.75 -5.48
CA CYS A 9 89.59 18.17 -5.25
C CYS A 9 88.07 18.25 -5.49
N VAL A 10 87.32 18.31 -4.41
CA VAL A 10 85.86 18.64 -4.49
C VAL A 10 85.78 20.05 -4.98
N THR A 11 85.24 20.25 -6.14
CA THR A 11 85.06 21.58 -6.73
C THR A 11 83.91 22.33 -6.09
N LYS A 12 83.94 23.68 -6.12
CA LYS A 12 82.86 24.53 -5.60
C LYS A 12 81.54 24.25 -6.27
N GLY A 13 81.57 23.75 -7.52
CA GLY A 13 80.37 23.29 -8.27
C GLY A 13 79.74 22.02 -7.69
N ASP A 14 80.58 21.06 -7.25
CA ASP A 14 80.04 19.78 -6.65
C ASP A 14 79.33 20.02 -5.31
N ILE A 15 79.86 21.01 -4.51
CA ILE A 15 79.20 21.40 -3.24
C ILE A 15 77.85 22.10 -3.51
N GLN A 16 77.80 22.92 -4.56
CA GLN A 16 76.59 23.64 -4.95
C GLN A 16 75.52 22.65 -5.49
N GLY A 17 75.90 21.69 -6.30
CA GLY A 17 75.04 20.64 -6.77
C GLY A 17 74.41 19.81 -5.62
N VAL A 18 75.24 19.41 -4.63
CA VAL A 18 74.75 18.70 -3.43
C VAL A 18 73.82 19.58 -2.59
N GLN A 19 74.04 20.87 -2.49
CA GLN A 19 73.14 21.81 -1.78
C GLN A 19 71.81 21.95 -2.50
N ASP A 20 71.77 21.99 -3.83
CA ASP A 20 70.58 22.05 -4.64
C ASP A 20 69.81 20.76 -4.54
N ASP A 21 70.48 19.62 -4.57
CA ASP A 21 69.83 18.28 -4.35
C ASP A 21 69.22 18.16 -2.96
N ILE A 22 69.89 18.61 -1.92
CA ILE A 22 69.34 18.65 -0.55
C ILE A 22 68.12 19.59 -0.46
N ALA A 23 68.16 20.73 -1.15
CA ALA A 23 66.98 21.62 -1.18
C ALA A 23 65.79 21.02 -1.89
N LEU A 24 65.98 20.32 -3.02
CA LEU A 24 64.99 19.56 -3.73
C LEU A 24 64.41 18.43 -2.86
N PHE A 25 65.24 17.65 -2.21
CA PHE A 25 64.81 16.59 -1.29
C PHE A 25 63.98 17.13 -0.12
N LYS A 26 64.37 18.25 0.48
CA LYS A 26 63.59 18.91 1.53
C LYS A 26 62.23 19.40 1.03
N ALA A 27 62.19 19.99 -0.17
CA ALA A 27 60.97 20.46 -0.78
C ALA A 27 59.99 19.30 -1.10
N GLU A 28 60.55 18.19 -1.58
CA GLU A 28 59.77 16.98 -1.87
C GLU A 28 59.23 16.28 -0.61
N ALA A 29 60.05 16.21 0.45
CA ALA A 29 59.64 15.72 1.77
C ALA A 29 58.49 16.59 2.35
N ALA A 30 58.61 17.91 2.30
CA ALA A 30 57.59 18.86 2.77
C ALA A 30 56.28 18.69 1.99
N ARG A 31 56.34 18.50 0.65
CA ARG A 31 55.13 18.21 -0.17
C ARG A 31 54.46 16.87 0.22
N ARG A 32 55.26 15.82 0.44
CA ARG A 32 54.75 14.51 0.89
C ARG A 32 54.11 14.60 2.27
N ASP A 33 54.70 15.32 3.18
CA ASP A 33 54.15 15.51 4.54
C ASP A 33 52.86 16.34 4.52
N SER A 34 52.80 17.40 3.68
CA SER A 34 51.56 18.16 3.46
C SER A 34 50.44 17.30 2.85
N ALA A 35 50.77 16.46 1.86
CA ALA A 35 49.80 15.56 1.25
C ALA A 35 49.29 14.51 2.25
N ARG A 36 50.15 13.95 3.08
CA ARG A 36 49.78 13.03 4.17
C ARG A 36 48.88 13.71 5.21
N ALA A 37 49.24 14.92 5.61
CA ALA A 37 48.42 15.69 6.55
C ALA A 37 47.04 16.00 6.00
N ALA A 38 46.91 16.33 4.71
CA ALA A 38 45.62 16.52 4.04
C ALA A 38 44.77 15.24 4.00
N GLN A 39 45.39 14.10 3.68
CA GLN A 39 44.71 12.80 3.69
C GLN A 39 44.24 12.39 5.09
N LEU A 40 45.03 12.64 6.12
CA LEU A 40 44.64 12.38 7.50
C LEU A 40 43.49 13.29 7.92
N ALA A 41 43.50 14.55 7.55
CA ALA A 41 42.39 15.48 7.81
C ALA A 41 41.08 15.03 7.14
N GLU A 42 41.15 14.56 5.90
CA GLU A 42 40.00 14.00 5.17
C GLU A 42 39.46 12.74 5.86
N LEU A 43 40.34 11.83 6.27
CA LEU A 43 39.97 10.63 7.01
C LEU A 43 39.24 10.97 8.32
N ILE A 44 39.73 11.94 9.07
CA ILE A 44 39.08 12.43 10.30
C ILE A 44 37.70 13.01 9.98
N GLN A 45 37.54 13.77 8.91
CA GLN A 45 36.23 14.31 8.50
C GLN A 45 35.25 13.20 8.09
N VAL A 46 35.70 12.19 7.37
CA VAL A 46 34.87 11.04 6.99
C VAL A 46 34.44 10.26 8.25
N GLN A 47 35.37 10.03 9.17
CA GLN A 47 35.06 9.36 10.43
C GLN A 47 34.03 10.15 11.24
N GLN A 48 34.12 11.46 11.29
CA GLN A 48 33.16 12.32 12.00
C GLN A 48 31.78 12.27 11.36
N ARG A 49 31.66 12.31 10.02
CA ARG A 49 30.40 12.14 9.29
C ARG A 49 29.77 10.77 9.54
N ILE A 50 30.57 9.71 9.60
CA ILE A 50 30.05 8.36 9.92
C ILE A 50 29.51 8.33 11.36
N MET A 51 30.21 8.91 12.33
CA MET A 51 29.74 8.98 13.71
C MET A 51 28.44 9.76 13.86
N ASP A 52 28.31 10.89 13.17
CA ASP A 52 27.10 11.72 13.15
C ASP A 52 25.92 10.98 12.49
N SER A 53 26.16 10.31 11.37
CA SER A 53 25.17 9.47 10.69
C SER A 53 24.70 8.30 11.58
N LEU A 54 25.63 7.65 12.26
CA LEU A 54 25.33 6.56 13.18
C LEU A 54 24.50 7.04 14.39
N SER A 55 24.86 8.21 14.93
CA SER A 55 24.12 8.87 16.00
C SER A 55 22.68 9.22 15.57
N SER A 56 22.52 9.81 14.39
CA SER A 56 21.22 10.11 13.80
C SER A 56 20.40 8.85 13.57
N SER A 57 20.98 7.81 13.02
CA SER A 57 20.31 6.52 12.80
C SER A 57 19.84 5.90 14.12
N ARG A 58 20.65 5.94 15.18
CA ARG A 58 20.25 5.47 16.51
C ARG A 58 19.06 6.25 17.08
N LYS A 59 19.02 7.57 16.89
CA LYS A 59 17.85 8.39 17.30
C LYS A 59 16.59 7.98 16.57
N THR A 60 16.68 7.80 15.25
CA THR A 60 15.54 7.37 14.43
C THR A 60 15.02 5.99 14.85
N VAL A 61 15.92 5.04 15.12
CA VAL A 61 15.53 3.70 15.61
C VAL A 61 14.86 3.79 16.99
N ALA A 62 15.36 4.64 17.87
CA ALA A 62 14.76 4.84 19.20
C ALA A 62 13.35 5.46 19.09
N GLN A 63 13.16 6.46 18.21
CA GLN A 63 11.85 7.03 17.92
C GLN A 63 10.89 5.99 17.34
N LEU A 64 11.32 5.24 16.30
CA LEU A 64 10.50 4.21 15.68
C LEU A 64 10.05 3.13 16.70
N ARG A 65 10.94 2.79 17.65
CA ARG A 65 10.60 1.86 18.72
C ARG A 65 9.55 2.44 19.69
N GLY A 66 9.64 3.73 19.99
CA GLY A 66 8.65 4.44 20.82
C GLY A 66 7.28 4.51 20.13
N ASP A 67 7.27 4.85 18.85
CA ASP A 67 6.05 4.93 18.04
C ASP A 67 5.36 3.57 17.94
N LEU A 68 6.14 2.51 17.64
CA LEU A 68 5.62 1.13 17.62
C LEU A 68 5.02 0.69 18.96
N GLN A 69 5.62 1.10 20.07
CA GLN A 69 5.14 0.76 21.40
C GLN A 69 3.83 1.49 21.73
N SER A 70 3.70 2.74 21.29
CA SER A 70 2.47 3.53 21.37
C SER A 70 1.37 2.95 20.50
N ASP A 71 1.68 2.56 19.25
CA ASP A 71 0.72 1.94 18.33
C ASP A 71 0.22 0.59 18.86
N LEU A 72 1.10 -0.24 19.39
CA LEU A 72 0.70 -1.51 20.03
C LEU A 72 -0.24 -1.29 21.20
N TYR A 73 0.02 -0.28 22.05
CA TYR A 73 -0.86 0.06 23.15
C TYR A 73 -2.24 0.52 22.65
N ASN A 74 -2.28 1.36 21.61
CA ASN A 74 -3.52 1.82 21.01
C ASN A 74 -4.31 0.67 20.37
N ILE A 75 -3.63 -0.27 19.69
CA ILE A 75 -4.24 -1.48 19.14
C ILE A 75 -4.83 -2.36 20.24
N GLN A 76 -4.12 -2.53 21.38
CA GLN A 76 -4.65 -3.28 22.51
C GLN A 76 -5.91 -2.64 23.10
N GLN A 77 -5.94 -1.32 23.24
CA GLN A 77 -7.15 -0.61 23.67
C GLN A 77 -8.32 -0.79 22.70
N GLN A 78 -8.05 -0.70 21.40
CA GLN A 78 -9.08 -0.92 20.37
C GLN A 78 -9.60 -2.35 20.39
N LEU A 79 -8.75 -3.35 20.64
CA LEU A 79 -9.17 -4.74 20.78
C LEU A 79 -10.11 -4.96 21.98
N VAL A 80 -9.81 -4.32 23.11
CA VAL A 80 -10.68 -4.38 24.30
C VAL A 80 -12.04 -3.74 24.01
N GLN A 81 -12.06 -2.58 23.36
CA GLN A 81 -13.32 -1.92 22.94
C GLN A 81 -14.12 -2.77 21.94
N LEU A 82 -13.44 -3.43 20.99
CA LEU A 82 -14.09 -4.33 20.05
C LEU A 82 -14.69 -5.56 20.76
N GLN A 83 -14.00 -6.11 21.75
CA GLN A 83 -14.51 -7.23 22.54
C GLN A 83 -15.76 -6.82 23.34
N GLU A 84 -15.75 -5.64 23.95
CA GLU A 84 -16.90 -5.09 24.67
C GLU A 84 -18.09 -4.83 23.73
N LEU A 85 -17.84 -4.22 22.56
CA LEU A 85 -18.87 -3.97 21.55
C LEU A 85 -19.46 -5.27 20.99
N THR A 86 -18.61 -6.29 20.82
CA THR A 86 -19.02 -7.63 20.38
C THR A 86 -19.91 -8.29 21.44
N GLY A 87 -19.56 -8.19 22.71
CA GLY A 87 -20.35 -8.68 23.84
C GLY A 87 -21.74 -8.01 23.90
N GLN A 88 -21.77 -6.68 23.81
CA GLN A 88 -23.03 -5.92 23.75
C GLN A 88 -23.88 -6.27 22.51
N SER A 89 -23.23 -6.50 21.36
CA SER A 89 -23.93 -6.93 20.13
C SER A 89 -24.54 -8.32 20.30
N GLN A 90 -23.84 -9.25 20.94
CA GLN A 90 -24.37 -10.60 21.24
C GLN A 90 -25.54 -10.54 22.22
N GLN A 91 -25.47 -9.69 23.24
CA GLN A 91 -26.60 -9.49 24.16
C GLN A 91 -27.83 -8.93 23.44
N ARG A 92 -27.67 -7.90 22.62
CA ARG A 92 -28.76 -7.33 21.81
C ARG A 92 -29.34 -8.35 20.83
N LEU A 93 -28.52 -9.21 20.23
CA LEU A 93 -29.00 -10.29 19.35
C LEU A 93 -29.80 -11.33 20.14
N SER A 94 -29.40 -11.69 21.37
CA SER A 94 -30.15 -12.60 22.20
C SER A 94 -31.47 -11.99 22.67
N GLU A 95 -31.50 -10.70 23.04
CA GLU A 95 -32.72 -9.96 23.37
C GLU A 95 -33.67 -9.87 22.19
N LEU A 96 -33.16 -9.52 21.00
CA LEU A 96 -33.98 -9.51 19.78
C LEU A 96 -34.54 -10.88 19.42
N ARG A 97 -33.74 -11.94 19.62
CA ARG A 97 -34.18 -13.30 19.41
C ARG A 97 -35.34 -13.67 20.36
N THR A 98 -35.21 -13.36 21.65
CA THR A 98 -36.25 -13.58 22.64
C THR A 98 -37.52 -12.76 22.32
N GLN A 99 -37.35 -11.50 21.89
CA GLN A 99 -38.48 -10.67 21.46
C GLN A 99 -39.17 -11.22 20.19
N LEU A 100 -38.37 -11.74 19.24
CA LEU A 100 -38.93 -12.38 18.01
C LEU A 100 -39.63 -13.70 18.31
N GLU A 101 -39.09 -14.49 19.24
CA GLU A 101 -39.74 -15.73 19.71
C GLU A 101 -41.09 -15.41 20.41
N ALA A 102 -41.09 -14.45 21.35
CA ALA A 102 -42.33 -14.00 22.02
C ALA A 102 -43.34 -13.39 21.05
N ARG A 103 -42.86 -12.61 20.06
CA ARG A 103 -43.75 -12.03 19.03
C ARG A 103 -44.25 -13.11 18.04
N GLY A 104 -43.41 -14.11 17.77
CA GLY A 104 -43.79 -15.30 16.98
C GLY A 104 -44.91 -16.10 17.63
N GLU A 105 -44.84 -16.30 18.96
CA GLU A 105 -45.90 -16.95 19.73
C GLU A 105 -47.18 -16.13 19.75
N GLN A 106 -47.08 -14.78 19.88
CA GLN A 106 -48.23 -13.88 19.80
C GLN A 106 -48.88 -13.89 18.40
N ILE A 107 -48.08 -13.93 17.33
CA ILE A 107 -48.56 -14.03 15.94
C ILE A 107 -49.14 -15.41 15.67
N ALA A 108 -48.56 -16.49 16.20
CA ALA A 108 -49.10 -17.83 16.07
C ALA A 108 -50.45 -17.98 16.76
N SER A 109 -50.63 -17.34 17.92
CA SER A 109 -51.92 -17.33 18.63
C SER A 109 -53.01 -16.49 17.90
N THR A 110 -52.61 -15.39 17.24
CA THR A 110 -53.54 -14.58 16.43
C THR A 110 -53.75 -15.14 15.02
N ALA A 111 -52.76 -15.89 14.45
CA ALA A 111 -52.88 -16.54 13.14
C ALA A 111 -53.75 -17.79 13.16
N ALA A 112 -53.89 -18.44 14.31
CA ALA A 112 -54.85 -19.52 14.50
C ALA A 112 -56.32 -19.09 14.29
N ASP A 113 -56.57 -17.77 14.46
CA ASP A 113 -57.92 -17.17 14.28
C ASP A 113 -58.18 -16.65 12.84
N THR A 114 -57.14 -16.50 11.99
CA THR A 114 -57.27 -15.91 10.64
C THR A 114 -56.80 -16.77 9.46
N GLY A 115 -56.27 -17.95 9.68
CA GLY A 115 -55.96 -18.96 8.63
C GLY A 115 -54.90 -18.57 7.60
N ARG A 116 -54.08 -17.56 7.84
CA ARG A 116 -53.01 -17.13 6.92
C ARG A 116 -51.63 -17.17 7.60
N ALA A 117 -50.86 -18.21 7.27
CA ALA A 117 -49.46 -18.28 7.69
C ALA A 117 -48.66 -17.08 7.12
N PRO A 118 -47.95 -16.31 7.95
CA PRO A 118 -47.04 -15.28 7.45
C PRO A 118 -45.80 -15.98 6.85
N THR A 119 -45.63 -15.86 5.53
CA THR A 119 -44.34 -16.15 4.90
C THR A 119 -43.31 -15.17 5.47
N PRO A 120 -42.13 -15.65 5.93
CA PRO A 120 -41.05 -14.73 6.30
C PRO A 120 -40.79 -13.82 5.11
N ALA A 121 -40.95 -12.51 5.30
CA ALA A 121 -40.61 -11.54 4.26
C ALA A 121 -39.14 -11.73 3.89
N ALA A 122 -38.89 -12.23 2.68
CA ALA A 122 -37.54 -12.36 2.18
C ALA A 122 -36.87 -10.98 2.23
N ALA A 123 -35.66 -10.91 2.78
CA ALA A 123 -34.90 -9.64 2.87
C ALA A 123 -34.81 -9.03 1.47
N SER A 124 -35.10 -7.72 1.35
CA SER A 124 -35.04 -7.05 0.06
C SER A 124 -33.61 -6.99 -0.47
N ALA A 125 -33.44 -6.80 -1.79
CA ALA A 125 -32.13 -6.62 -2.40
C ALA A 125 -31.29 -5.54 -1.71
N ASP A 126 -31.92 -4.41 -1.36
CA ASP A 126 -31.25 -3.31 -0.66
C ASP A 126 -30.82 -3.71 0.75
N GLN A 127 -31.64 -4.43 1.50
CA GLN A 127 -31.28 -4.93 2.84
C GLN A 127 -30.10 -5.89 2.79
N MET A 128 -30.09 -6.84 1.87
CA MET A 128 -28.97 -7.78 1.68
C MET A 128 -27.70 -7.06 1.23
N TYR A 129 -27.82 -6.08 0.36
CA TYR A 129 -26.72 -5.25 -0.11
C TYR A 129 -26.10 -4.45 1.03
N GLU A 130 -26.88 -3.67 1.78
CA GLU A 130 -26.38 -2.84 2.88
C GLU A 130 -25.78 -3.68 4.02
N ALA A 131 -26.40 -4.81 4.38
CA ALA A 131 -25.84 -5.73 5.35
C ALA A 131 -24.46 -6.26 4.91
N SER A 132 -24.33 -6.59 3.63
CA SER A 132 -23.06 -7.08 3.06
C SER A 132 -22.00 -5.99 3.01
N LEU A 133 -22.36 -4.73 2.66
CA LEU A 133 -21.44 -3.59 2.73
C LEU A 133 -21.00 -3.29 4.16
N ALA A 134 -21.89 -3.43 5.14
CA ALA A 134 -21.51 -3.28 6.55
C ALA A 134 -20.46 -4.32 6.96
N GLN A 135 -20.55 -5.56 6.48
CA GLN A 135 -19.49 -6.58 6.70
C GLN A 135 -18.19 -6.20 6.01
N LEU A 136 -18.27 -5.65 4.79
CA LEU A 136 -17.07 -5.20 4.06
C LEU A 136 -16.34 -4.08 4.81
N ARG A 137 -17.09 -3.09 5.35
CA ARG A 137 -16.53 -1.99 6.16
C ARG A 137 -15.88 -2.49 7.45
N ARG A 138 -16.34 -3.59 8.02
CA ARG A 138 -15.75 -4.25 9.21
C ARG A 138 -14.56 -5.13 8.89
N GLY A 139 -14.16 -5.24 7.62
CA GLY A 139 -13.08 -6.10 7.18
C GLY A 139 -13.46 -7.58 7.02
N SER A 140 -14.73 -7.95 7.24
CA SER A 140 -15.25 -9.32 7.04
C SER A 140 -15.49 -9.60 5.56
N THR A 141 -14.41 -9.55 4.74
CA THR A 141 -14.50 -9.60 3.28
C THR A 141 -15.14 -10.89 2.75
N ALA A 142 -14.84 -12.02 3.36
CA ALA A 142 -15.41 -13.32 2.94
C ALA A 142 -16.92 -13.37 3.17
N THR A 143 -17.40 -12.92 4.32
CA THR A 143 -18.85 -12.86 4.66
C THR A 143 -19.56 -11.86 3.74
N ALA A 144 -18.97 -10.70 3.50
CA ALA A 144 -19.51 -9.71 2.58
C ALA A 144 -19.68 -10.28 1.17
N ARG A 145 -18.64 -10.97 0.66
CA ARG A 145 -18.69 -11.64 -0.65
C ARG A 145 -19.79 -12.70 -0.74
N SER A 146 -20.02 -13.44 0.35
CA SER A 146 -21.09 -14.43 0.39
C SER A 146 -22.46 -13.76 0.31
N GLY A 147 -22.72 -12.76 1.16
CA GLY A 147 -23.97 -12.03 1.17
C GLY A 147 -24.28 -11.31 -0.15
N LEU A 148 -23.28 -10.67 -0.76
CA LEU A 148 -23.44 -10.05 -2.08
C LEU A 148 -23.74 -11.07 -3.18
N ARG A 149 -23.14 -12.26 -3.15
CA ARG A 149 -23.45 -13.34 -4.10
C ARG A 149 -24.87 -13.90 -3.92
N GLU A 150 -25.30 -14.05 -2.69
CA GLU A 150 -26.69 -14.49 -2.39
C GLU A 150 -27.71 -13.45 -2.87
N MET A 151 -27.43 -12.17 -2.63
CA MET A 151 -28.23 -11.06 -3.16
C MET A 151 -28.31 -11.10 -4.69
N LEU A 152 -27.17 -11.27 -5.38
CA LEU A 152 -27.13 -11.37 -6.85
C LEU A 152 -27.89 -12.60 -7.38
N LYS A 153 -27.88 -13.71 -6.64
CA LYS A 153 -28.63 -14.91 -7.00
C LYS A 153 -30.15 -14.71 -6.85
N ALA A 154 -30.55 -14.04 -5.75
CA ALA A 154 -31.96 -13.80 -5.46
C ALA A 154 -32.55 -12.65 -6.31
N TYR A 155 -31.74 -11.63 -6.60
CA TYR A 155 -32.16 -10.37 -7.25
C TYR A 155 -31.20 -9.95 -8.39
N PRO A 156 -31.07 -10.75 -9.45
CA PRO A 156 -30.09 -10.50 -10.51
C PRO A 156 -30.39 -9.23 -11.33
N THR A 157 -31.63 -8.76 -11.33
CA THR A 157 -32.06 -7.54 -12.05
C THR A 157 -32.17 -6.31 -11.15
N SER A 158 -31.75 -6.41 -9.88
CA SER A 158 -31.75 -5.26 -8.98
C SER A 158 -30.81 -4.17 -9.48
N GLU A 159 -31.18 -2.92 -9.27
CA GLU A 159 -30.31 -1.75 -9.54
C GLU A 159 -28.95 -1.85 -8.80
N ARG A 160 -28.94 -2.55 -7.65
CA ARG A 160 -27.73 -2.81 -6.86
C ARG A 160 -26.83 -3.93 -7.42
N ALA A 161 -27.29 -4.68 -8.43
CA ALA A 161 -26.55 -5.86 -8.90
C ALA A 161 -25.17 -5.49 -9.50
N GLY A 162 -25.08 -4.39 -10.25
CA GLY A 162 -23.81 -3.88 -10.76
C GLY A 162 -22.85 -3.46 -9.65
N ASP A 163 -23.37 -2.77 -8.65
CA ASP A 163 -22.60 -2.31 -7.49
C ASP A 163 -22.13 -3.51 -6.64
N ALA A 164 -22.99 -4.51 -6.45
CA ALA A 164 -22.63 -5.73 -5.72
C ALA A 164 -21.45 -6.47 -6.38
N LEU A 165 -21.49 -6.66 -7.71
CA LEU A 165 -20.38 -7.26 -8.46
C LEU A 165 -19.09 -6.42 -8.35
N TYR A 166 -19.20 -5.10 -8.40
CA TYR A 166 -18.06 -4.21 -8.23
C TYR A 166 -17.39 -4.41 -6.88
N PHE A 167 -18.16 -4.43 -5.78
CA PHE A 167 -17.60 -4.59 -4.43
C PHE A 167 -17.03 -6.00 -4.20
N ILE A 168 -17.60 -7.03 -4.81
CA ILE A 168 -16.97 -8.36 -4.81
C ILE A 168 -15.61 -8.28 -5.52
N GLY A 169 -15.53 -7.67 -6.70
CA GLY A 169 -14.28 -7.48 -7.43
C GLY A 169 -13.26 -6.71 -6.62
N GLN A 170 -13.68 -5.61 -5.98
CA GLN A 170 -12.82 -4.78 -5.13
C GLN A 170 -12.27 -5.58 -3.94
N SER A 171 -13.08 -6.40 -3.31
CA SER A 171 -12.67 -7.25 -2.18
C SER A 171 -11.61 -8.30 -2.56
N TYR A 172 -11.54 -8.68 -3.85
CA TYR A 172 -10.52 -9.59 -4.36
C TYR A 172 -9.25 -8.89 -4.86
N ALA A 173 -9.28 -7.57 -5.07
CA ALA A 173 -8.21 -6.85 -5.78
C ALA A 173 -6.80 -6.99 -5.16
N ALA A 174 -6.72 -7.22 -3.84
CA ALA A 174 -5.47 -7.45 -3.13
C ALA A 174 -5.14 -8.94 -2.97
N GLU A 175 -6.17 -9.81 -2.85
CA GLU A 175 -6.00 -11.23 -2.55
C GLU A 175 -5.85 -12.08 -3.82
N ASN A 176 -6.71 -11.82 -4.82
CA ASN A 176 -6.79 -12.61 -6.05
C ASN A 176 -7.14 -11.72 -7.24
N THR A 177 -6.11 -11.26 -7.93
CA THR A 177 -6.25 -10.35 -9.07
C THR A 177 -7.10 -10.94 -10.20
N ASP A 178 -7.04 -12.26 -10.46
CA ASP A 178 -7.83 -12.89 -11.52
C ASP A 178 -9.33 -12.88 -11.20
N SER A 179 -9.67 -13.17 -9.95
CA SER A 179 -11.05 -13.04 -9.48
C SER A 179 -11.54 -11.60 -9.57
N ALA A 180 -10.74 -10.62 -9.17
CA ALA A 180 -11.09 -9.20 -9.29
C ALA A 180 -11.38 -8.82 -10.75
N ILE A 181 -10.50 -9.22 -11.69
CA ILE A 181 -10.67 -8.99 -13.12
C ILE A 181 -11.97 -9.63 -13.62
N ALA A 182 -12.26 -10.88 -13.21
CA ALA A 182 -13.47 -11.58 -13.63
C ALA A 182 -14.75 -10.84 -13.18
N TYR A 183 -14.79 -10.37 -11.93
CA TYR A 183 -15.94 -9.62 -11.41
C TYR A 183 -16.09 -8.24 -12.04
N TYR A 184 -15.00 -7.48 -12.22
CA TYR A 184 -15.06 -6.18 -12.91
C TYR A 184 -15.51 -6.32 -14.37
N ASN A 185 -15.06 -7.37 -15.08
CA ASN A 185 -15.56 -7.65 -16.42
C ASN A 185 -17.05 -7.95 -16.42
N GLN A 186 -17.57 -8.70 -15.44
CA GLN A 186 -19.02 -8.94 -15.32
C GLN A 186 -19.80 -7.63 -15.11
N VAL A 187 -19.29 -6.67 -14.32
CA VAL A 187 -19.93 -5.35 -14.19
C VAL A 187 -20.06 -4.69 -15.56
N VAL A 188 -18.95 -4.59 -16.29
CA VAL A 188 -18.90 -3.89 -17.59
C VAL A 188 -19.76 -4.57 -18.66
N GLN A 189 -19.88 -5.90 -18.62
CA GLN A 189 -20.63 -6.68 -19.61
C GLN A 189 -22.12 -6.79 -19.30
N LYS A 190 -22.48 -7.08 -18.04
CA LYS A 190 -23.85 -7.36 -17.65
C LYS A 190 -24.60 -6.10 -17.18
N TYR A 191 -23.89 -5.13 -16.60
CA TYR A 191 -24.47 -3.92 -16.02
C TYR A 191 -23.76 -2.65 -16.53
N PRO A 192 -23.70 -2.43 -17.85
CA PRO A 192 -22.95 -1.30 -18.42
C PRO A 192 -23.50 0.06 -18.03
N THR A 193 -24.75 0.14 -17.58
CA THR A 193 -25.41 1.37 -17.14
C THR A 193 -25.28 1.60 -15.62
N SER A 194 -24.71 0.65 -14.87
CA SER A 194 -24.45 0.83 -13.45
C SER A 194 -23.51 2.00 -13.20
N SER A 195 -23.74 2.74 -12.14
CA SER A 195 -22.86 3.81 -11.67
C SER A 195 -21.40 3.34 -11.47
N ARG A 196 -21.19 2.05 -11.22
CA ARG A 196 -19.89 1.42 -11.01
C ARG A 196 -19.22 0.88 -12.27
N ALA A 197 -19.88 0.96 -13.43
CA ALA A 197 -19.30 0.40 -14.65
C ALA A 197 -18.04 1.15 -15.11
N GLY A 198 -18.02 2.47 -14.99
CA GLY A 198 -16.82 3.30 -15.22
C GLY A 198 -15.69 2.96 -14.26
N SER A 199 -16.00 2.87 -12.97
CA SER A 199 -15.03 2.49 -11.90
C SER A 199 -14.47 1.08 -12.12
N ALA A 200 -15.32 0.11 -12.50
CA ALA A 200 -14.88 -1.25 -12.79
C ALA A 200 -13.90 -1.30 -13.96
N LEU A 201 -14.22 -0.57 -15.03
CA LEU A 201 -13.37 -0.51 -16.24
C LEU A 201 -12.04 0.20 -15.96
N TYR A 202 -12.05 1.26 -15.15
CA TYR A 202 -10.83 1.93 -14.69
C TYR A 202 -9.95 1.00 -13.85
N ASN A 203 -10.56 0.25 -12.91
CA ASN A 203 -9.85 -0.73 -12.10
C ASN A 203 -9.25 -1.88 -12.93
N LEU A 204 -9.91 -2.31 -14.01
CA LEU A 204 -9.31 -3.25 -14.98
C LEU A 204 -8.03 -2.68 -15.59
N GLY A 205 -8.01 -1.40 -15.92
CA GLY A 205 -6.81 -0.70 -16.38
C GLY A 205 -5.68 -0.70 -15.34
N LEU A 206 -6.00 -0.38 -14.08
CA LEU A 206 -5.02 -0.41 -12.98
C LEU A 206 -4.45 -1.81 -12.75
N LEU A 207 -5.27 -2.86 -12.80
CA LEU A 207 -4.83 -4.24 -12.63
C LEU A 207 -3.93 -4.68 -13.79
N ALA A 208 -4.24 -4.26 -15.02
CA ALA A 208 -3.41 -4.50 -16.20
C ALA A 208 -2.05 -3.77 -16.09
N GLU A 209 -2.01 -2.53 -15.60
CA GLU A 209 -0.74 -1.83 -15.31
C GLU A 209 0.12 -2.60 -14.29
N ARG A 210 -0.47 -3.04 -13.19
CA ARG A 210 0.25 -3.85 -12.17
C ARG A 210 0.87 -5.12 -12.76
N ARG A 211 0.23 -5.69 -13.78
CA ARG A 211 0.71 -6.88 -14.51
C ARG A 211 1.66 -6.53 -15.67
N LYS A 212 1.99 -5.23 -15.84
CA LYS A 212 2.80 -4.72 -16.95
C LYS A 212 2.18 -5.02 -18.33
N GLU A 213 0.87 -5.22 -18.40
CA GLU A 213 0.08 -5.46 -19.61
C GLU A 213 -0.35 -4.11 -20.23
N THR A 214 0.62 -3.31 -20.67
CA THR A 214 0.41 -1.91 -21.09
C THR A 214 -0.66 -1.75 -22.17
N LYS A 215 -0.76 -2.70 -23.11
CA LYS A 215 -1.80 -2.66 -24.17
C LYS A 215 -3.19 -2.76 -23.57
N LYS A 216 -3.43 -3.74 -22.68
CA LYS A 216 -4.73 -3.94 -22.03
C LYS A 216 -5.08 -2.77 -21.11
N ALA A 217 -4.10 -2.21 -20.40
CA ALA A 217 -4.32 -1.03 -19.59
C ALA A 217 -4.80 0.16 -20.43
N ARG A 218 -4.12 0.41 -21.54
CA ARG A 218 -4.47 1.49 -22.48
C ARG A 218 -5.88 1.29 -23.05
N GLU A 219 -6.22 0.09 -23.49
CA GLU A 219 -7.55 -0.25 -24.00
C GLU A 219 -8.64 -0.01 -22.96
N ALA A 220 -8.40 -0.44 -21.72
CA ALA A 220 -9.33 -0.24 -20.61
C ALA A 220 -9.58 1.26 -20.36
N TYR A 221 -8.53 2.07 -20.26
CA TYR A 221 -8.66 3.51 -20.05
C TYR A 221 -9.30 4.25 -21.23
N GLN A 222 -8.99 3.87 -22.46
CA GLN A 222 -9.67 4.42 -23.65
C GLN A 222 -11.16 4.15 -23.60
N ARG A 223 -11.57 2.93 -23.22
CA ARG A 223 -12.98 2.57 -23.08
C ARG A 223 -13.66 3.36 -21.96
N VAL A 224 -12.97 3.67 -20.84
CA VAL A 224 -13.52 4.58 -19.80
C VAL A 224 -13.86 5.94 -20.40
N VAL A 225 -12.89 6.55 -21.08
CA VAL A 225 -13.05 7.90 -21.68
C VAL A 225 -14.16 7.93 -22.72
N GLN A 226 -14.31 6.84 -23.52
CA GLN A 226 -15.30 6.75 -24.58
C GLN A 226 -16.70 6.44 -24.09
N LYS A 227 -16.84 5.49 -23.15
CA LYS A 227 -18.16 5.00 -22.71
C LYS A 227 -18.72 5.74 -21.49
N TYR A 228 -17.84 6.28 -20.64
CA TYR A 228 -18.20 6.94 -19.39
C TYR A 228 -17.56 8.34 -19.29
N PRO A 229 -17.72 9.22 -20.31
CA PRO A 229 -16.98 10.48 -20.40
C PRO A 229 -17.27 11.46 -19.26
N GLN A 230 -18.42 11.31 -18.60
CA GLN A 230 -18.87 12.16 -17.50
C GLN A 230 -18.53 11.58 -16.11
N SER A 231 -17.91 10.41 -16.04
CA SER A 231 -17.49 9.84 -14.75
C SER A 231 -16.19 10.47 -14.26
N ASP A 232 -16.00 10.47 -12.95
CA ASP A 232 -14.74 10.94 -12.32
C ASP A 232 -13.53 10.14 -12.84
N GLU A 233 -13.72 8.84 -13.12
CA GLU A 233 -12.70 7.96 -13.66
C GLU A 233 -12.26 8.36 -15.08
N ALA A 234 -13.08 9.08 -15.83
CA ALA A 234 -12.69 9.52 -17.17
C ALA A 234 -11.53 10.54 -17.14
N ALA A 235 -11.51 11.43 -16.16
CA ALA A 235 -10.39 12.35 -15.96
C ALA A 235 -9.12 11.59 -15.58
N LEU A 236 -9.23 10.68 -14.60
CA LEU A 236 -8.12 9.83 -14.16
C LEU A 236 -7.58 8.94 -15.30
N ALA A 237 -8.47 8.38 -16.13
CA ALA A 237 -8.10 7.56 -17.27
C ALA A 237 -7.32 8.35 -18.34
N ARG A 238 -7.70 9.62 -18.60
CA ARG A 238 -6.94 10.49 -19.51
C ARG A 238 -5.51 10.73 -19.02
N ASP A 239 -5.34 10.94 -17.72
CA ASP A 239 -4.01 11.16 -17.14
C ASP A 239 -3.16 9.89 -17.18
N ARG A 240 -3.76 8.72 -16.94
CA ARG A 240 -3.06 7.43 -17.11
C ARG A 240 -2.67 7.18 -18.56
N LEU A 241 -3.53 7.50 -19.52
CA LEU A 241 -3.21 7.37 -20.94
C LEU A 241 -2.02 8.25 -21.36
N LYS A 242 -1.94 9.48 -20.84
CA LYS A 242 -0.78 10.37 -21.07
C LYS A 242 0.50 9.77 -20.49
N ALA A 243 0.42 9.18 -19.28
CA ALA A 243 1.57 8.54 -18.65
C ALA A 243 2.06 7.30 -19.41
N LEU A 244 1.15 6.48 -19.93
CA LEU A 244 1.45 5.28 -20.72
C LEU A 244 1.91 5.57 -22.16
N GLY A 245 1.75 6.80 -22.65
CA GLY A 245 2.18 7.25 -23.97
C GLY A 245 3.62 7.79 -24.01
N ARG A 246 4.25 7.96 -22.83
CA ARG A 246 5.66 8.33 -22.68
C ARG A 246 6.53 7.10 -22.54
#